data_66750fa3d27581b2216f78c458a74078
#
_entry.id   66750fa3d27581b2216f78c458a74078
#
_cell.length_a   1.000
_cell.length_b   1.000
_cell.length_c   1.000
_cell.angle_alpha   90.00
_cell.angle_beta   90.00
_cell.angle_gamma   90.00
#
_symmetry.space_group_name_H-M   'P 1'
#
loop_
_entity.id
_entity.type
_entity.pdbx_description
1 polymer ?
#
loop_
_entity_poly.entity_id
_entity_poly.type
_entity_poly.pdbx_seq_one_letter_code
_entity_poly.pdbx_strand_id
1 'polypeptide(L)'
;MKKVYLAGSIRGGRVDAKLYERLIKYIQRTDIVLTEHIGCSNLNLMEQGKKDEDIYTQDMTWLRESDVLIGECTCPSLGVGYELAYAEKCGKECHIFYDRTKTQLSAMLTGNPYFHIHPYECEDDVYPIIDNILK
;
A
#
# COMPACT_ATOMS: atom_id res chain seq x y z
N MET A 1 16.72 -1.42 -9.08
CA MET A 1 15.28 -1.09 -9.21
C MET A 1 14.49 -2.07 -8.36
N LYS A 2 13.73 -1.57 -7.40
CA LYS A 2 12.94 -2.41 -6.51
C LYS A 2 11.54 -2.64 -7.06
N LYS A 3 10.96 -3.79 -6.73
CA LYS A 3 9.57 -4.10 -7.01
C LYS A 3 8.75 -3.75 -5.77
N VAL A 4 7.87 -2.77 -5.92
CA VAL A 4 7.10 -2.21 -4.82
C VAL A 4 5.66 -2.71 -4.89
N TYR A 5 5.17 -3.23 -3.77
CA TYR A 5 3.76 -3.53 -3.57
C TYR A 5 3.16 -2.35 -2.82
N LEU A 6 2.42 -1.49 -3.52
CA LEU A 6 1.70 -0.39 -2.87
C LEU A 6 0.32 -0.88 -2.47
N ALA A 7 0.01 -0.80 -1.18
CA ALA A 7 -1.28 -1.23 -0.64
C ALA A 7 -2.10 -0.01 -0.21
N GLY A 8 -3.38 -0.01 -0.57
CA GLY A 8 -4.31 1.02 -0.17
C GLY A 8 -5.73 0.48 -0.20
N SER A 9 -6.66 1.20 0.42
CA SER A 9 -8.04 0.76 0.51
C SER A 9 -8.70 0.69 -0.88
N ILE A 10 -9.33 -0.45 -1.18
CA ILE A 10 -10.08 -0.65 -2.41
C ILE A 10 -11.57 -0.72 -2.10
N ARG A 11 -12.00 -1.81 -1.45
CA ARG A 11 -13.42 -2.03 -1.14
C ARG A 11 -13.89 -1.30 0.13
N GLY A 12 -12.95 -0.99 1.03
CA GLY A 12 -13.26 -0.26 2.25
C GLY A 12 -13.50 1.23 2.05
N GLY A 13 -13.24 1.73 0.82
CA GLY A 13 -13.40 3.12 0.44
C GLY A 13 -12.32 3.56 -0.54
N ARG A 14 -12.68 4.45 -1.45
CA ARG A 14 -11.76 4.95 -2.49
C ARG A 14 -11.48 6.45 -2.35
N VAL A 15 -11.63 6.97 -1.12
CA VAL A 15 -11.44 8.40 -0.85
C VAL A 15 -10.05 8.87 -1.26
N ASP A 16 -9.05 8.02 -1.06
CA ASP A 16 -7.65 8.35 -1.30
C ASP A 16 -7.12 7.84 -2.64
N ALA A 17 -8.00 7.48 -3.58
CA ALA A 17 -7.57 6.92 -4.88
C ALA A 17 -6.62 7.86 -5.63
N LYS A 18 -6.88 9.18 -5.58
CA LYS A 18 -6.01 10.15 -6.25
C LYS A 18 -4.64 10.24 -5.59
N LEU A 19 -4.59 10.12 -4.27
CA LEU A 19 -3.33 10.06 -3.54
C LEU A 19 -2.53 8.83 -3.98
N TYR A 20 -3.18 7.66 -4.07
CA TYR A 20 -2.50 6.44 -4.53
C TYR A 20 -1.93 6.63 -5.93
N GLU A 21 -2.68 7.26 -6.83
CA GLU A 21 -2.20 7.55 -8.18
C GLU A 21 -0.93 8.41 -8.17
N ARG A 22 -0.91 9.46 -7.35
CA ARG A 22 0.27 10.32 -7.24
C ARG A 22 1.48 9.59 -6.66
N LEU A 23 1.26 8.76 -5.65
CA LEU A 23 2.33 7.96 -5.06
C LEU A 23 2.90 6.95 -6.05
N ILE A 24 2.03 6.30 -6.81
CA ILE A 24 2.46 5.35 -7.84
C ILE A 24 3.32 6.04 -8.88
N LYS A 25 2.88 7.17 -9.40
CA LYS A 25 3.64 7.92 -10.41
C LYS A 25 5.00 8.36 -9.88
N TYR A 26 5.03 8.76 -8.61
CA TYR A 26 6.29 9.15 -7.99
C TYR A 26 7.27 7.98 -7.90
N ILE A 27 6.80 6.84 -7.43
CA ILE A 27 7.64 5.64 -7.30
C ILE A 27 8.09 5.14 -8.67
N GLN A 28 7.23 5.19 -9.68
CA GLN A 28 7.54 4.73 -11.03
C GLN A 28 8.65 5.51 -11.72
N ARG A 29 9.01 6.68 -11.20
CA ARG A 29 10.15 7.43 -11.73
C ARG A 29 11.47 6.64 -11.59
N THR A 30 11.58 5.78 -10.59
CA THR A 30 12.83 5.07 -10.28
C THR A 30 12.65 3.58 -10.08
N ASP A 31 11.44 3.10 -9.82
CA ASP A 31 11.20 1.72 -9.41
C ASP A 31 9.93 1.16 -10.07
N ILE A 32 9.64 -0.12 -9.82
CA ILE A 32 8.50 -0.80 -10.41
C ILE A 32 7.39 -0.89 -9.35
N VAL A 33 6.15 -0.53 -9.72
CA VAL A 33 4.98 -0.71 -8.86
C VAL A 33 4.15 -1.87 -9.42
N LEU A 34 4.09 -2.99 -8.68
CA LEU A 34 3.35 -4.17 -9.12
C LEU A 34 1.84 -3.96 -9.08
N THR A 35 1.37 -3.12 -8.15
CA THR A 35 -0.04 -2.87 -7.88
C THR A 35 -0.51 -1.54 -8.47
N GLU A 36 0.00 -1.16 -9.64
CA GLU A 36 -0.31 0.16 -10.23
C GLU A 36 -1.81 0.40 -10.42
N HIS A 37 -2.60 -0.66 -10.56
CA HIS A 37 -4.06 -0.55 -10.76
C HIS A 37 -4.78 0.10 -9.59
N ILE A 38 -4.24 0.09 -8.37
CA ILE A 38 -4.94 0.67 -7.21
C ILE A 38 -5.06 2.19 -7.29
N GLY A 39 -4.22 2.84 -8.09
CA GLY A 39 -4.31 4.26 -8.37
C GLY A 39 -5.31 4.61 -9.47
N CYS A 40 -5.93 3.61 -10.09
CA CYS A 40 -6.89 3.84 -11.16
C CYS A 40 -8.25 4.27 -10.61
N SER A 41 -8.78 5.38 -11.11
CA SER A 41 -10.11 5.87 -10.69
C SER A 41 -11.24 4.95 -11.12
N ASN A 42 -10.98 4.06 -12.09
CA ASN A 42 -11.96 3.12 -12.64
C ASN A 42 -11.75 1.71 -12.08
N LEU A 43 -11.14 1.58 -10.90
CA LEU A 43 -10.78 0.27 -10.34
C LEU A 43 -11.98 -0.69 -10.28
N ASN A 44 -13.16 -0.21 -9.84
CA ASN A 44 -14.35 -1.06 -9.75
C ASN A 44 -14.75 -1.62 -11.11
N LEU A 45 -14.60 -0.84 -12.18
CA LEU A 45 -14.88 -1.31 -13.53
C LEU A 45 -13.84 -2.32 -14.00
N MET A 46 -12.58 -2.10 -13.66
CA MET A 46 -11.49 -3.00 -14.02
C MET A 46 -11.62 -4.34 -13.30
N GLU A 47 -12.17 -4.35 -12.08
CA GLU A 47 -12.38 -5.56 -11.32
C GLU A 47 -13.70 -6.25 -11.63
N GLN A 48 -14.60 -5.63 -12.41
CA GLN A 48 -15.85 -6.24 -12.83
C GLN A 48 -15.57 -7.53 -13.61
N GLY A 49 -16.28 -8.59 -13.24
CA GLY A 49 -16.11 -9.88 -13.87
C GLY A 49 -14.95 -10.71 -13.34
N LYS A 50 -14.09 -10.14 -12.50
CA LYS A 50 -13.07 -10.93 -11.82
C LYS A 50 -13.66 -11.58 -10.58
N LYS A 51 -13.32 -12.84 -10.36
CA LYS A 51 -13.73 -13.55 -9.15
C LYS A 51 -12.80 -13.15 -8.00
N ASP A 52 -13.30 -13.25 -6.78
CA ASP A 52 -12.50 -12.97 -5.58
C ASP A 52 -11.23 -13.80 -5.54
N GLU A 53 -11.29 -15.06 -5.92
CA GLU A 53 -10.13 -15.94 -5.96
C GLU A 53 -9.06 -15.48 -6.94
N ASP A 54 -9.46 -14.87 -8.07
CA ASP A 54 -8.52 -14.33 -9.05
C ASP A 54 -7.77 -13.12 -8.48
N ILE A 55 -8.50 -12.23 -7.80
CA ILE A 55 -7.94 -11.05 -7.17
C ILE A 55 -6.95 -11.47 -6.07
N TYR A 56 -7.37 -12.41 -5.22
CA TYR A 56 -6.54 -12.93 -4.15
C TYR A 56 -5.24 -13.55 -4.69
N THR A 57 -5.35 -14.39 -5.70
CA THR A 57 -4.19 -15.08 -6.29
C THR A 57 -3.22 -14.08 -6.89
N GLN A 58 -3.73 -13.09 -7.61
CA GLN A 58 -2.91 -12.06 -8.24
C GLN A 58 -2.17 -11.23 -7.20
N ASP A 59 -2.89 -10.76 -6.17
CA ASP A 59 -2.29 -9.92 -5.15
C ASP A 59 -1.26 -10.68 -4.33
N MET A 60 -1.53 -11.94 -3.99
CA MET A 60 -0.57 -12.74 -3.24
C MET A 60 0.68 -13.05 -4.07
N THR A 61 0.51 -13.27 -5.37
CA THR A 61 1.64 -13.49 -6.27
C THR A 61 2.54 -12.26 -6.33
N TRP A 62 1.94 -11.09 -6.52
CA TRP A 62 2.68 -9.83 -6.55
C TRP A 62 3.37 -9.54 -5.23
N LEU A 63 2.70 -9.83 -4.11
CA LEU A 63 3.27 -9.60 -2.80
C LEU A 63 4.51 -10.47 -2.59
N ARG A 64 4.44 -11.74 -3.00
CA ARG A 64 5.60 -12.63 -2.92
C ARG A 64 6.75 -12.19 -3.82
N GLU A 65 6.45 -11.57 -4.96
CA GLU A 65 7.47 -11.07 -5.89
C GLU A 65 8.07 -9.74 -5.46
N SER A 66 7.40 -9.01 -4.57
CA SER A 66 7.82 -7.67 -4.18
C SER A 66 9.08 -7.70 -3.31
N ASP A 67 9.83 -6.60 -3.36
CA ASP A 67 10.97 -6.36 -2.48
C ASP A 67 10.56 -5.60 -1.23
N VAL A 68 9.51 -4.76 -1.34
CA VAL A 68 9.05 -3.92 -0.24
C VAL A 68 7.55 -3.68 -0.39
N LEU A 69 6.84 -3.66 0.75
CA LEU A 69 5.45 -3.25 0.81
C LEU A 69 5.37 -1.84 1.38
N ILE A 70 4.71 -0.94 0.66
CA ILE A 70 4.40 0.40 1.13
C ILE A 70 2.88 0.48 1.25
N GLY A 71 2.38 0.64 2.47
CA GLY A 71 0.95 0.74 2.73
C GLY A 71 0.55 2.16 3.09
N GLU A 72 -0.49 2.68 2.42
CA GLU A 72 -1.12 3.93 2.83
C GLU A 72 -2.40 3.54 3.56
N CYS A 73 -2.40 3.68 4.89
CA CYS A 73 -3.41 3.11 5.77
C CYS A 73 -4.30 4.16 6.44
N THR A 74 -4.42 5.34 5.86
CA THR A 74 -5.32 6.38 6.40
C THR A 74 -6.76 5.90 6.42
N CYS A 75 -7.22 5.25 5.34
CA CYS A 75 -8.54 4.62 5.29
C CYS A 75 -8.43 3.17 5.75
N PRO A 76 -9.16 2.75 6.79
CA PRO A 76 -9.10 1.36 7.26
C PRO A 76 -9.49 0.37 6.17
N SER A 77 -8.77 -0.74 6.09
CA SER A 77 -9.02 -1.78 5.10
C SER A 77 -8.63 -3.14 5.65
N LEU A 78 -9.58 -4.07 5.66
CA LEU A 78 -9.31 -5.44 6.06
C LEU A 78 -8.31 -6.11 5.13
N GLY A 79 -8.42 -5.83 3.82
CA GLY A 79 -7.52 -6.39 2.83
C GLY A 79 -6.08 -5.95 3.03
N VAL A 80 -5.87 -4.66 3.29
CA VAL A 80 -4.53 -4.13 3.55
C VAL A 80 -3.95 -4.74 4.82
N GLY A 81 -4.75 -4.88 5.87
CA GLY A 81 -4.30 -5.54 7.11
C GLY A 81 -3.86 -6.97 6.86
N TYR A 82 -4.61 -7.72 6.06
CA TYR A 82 -4.25 -9.08 5.68
C TYR A 82 -2.93 -9.11 4.92
N GLU A 83 -2.77 -8.21 3.95
CA GLU A 83 -1.55 -8.12 3.13
C GLU A 83 -0.33 -7.80 3.99
N LEU A 84 -0.46 -6.90 4.95
CA LEU A 84 0.62 -6.56 5.86
C LEU A 84 1.05 -7.75 6.72
N ALA A 85 0.08 -8.49 7.27
CA ALA A 85 0.39 -9.68 8.07
C ALA A 85 1.05 -10.76 7.22
N TYR A 86 0.58 -10.94 6.00
CA TYR A 86 1.18 -11.92 5.08
C TYR A 86 2.60 -11.51 4.70
N ALA A 87 2.83 -10.22 4.44
CA ALA A 87 4.15 -9.71 4.12
C ALA A 87 5.13 -9.91 5.26
N GLU A 88 4.67 -9.69 6.49
CA GLU A 88 5.49 -9.96 7.68
C GLU A 88 5.89 -11.43 7.73
N LYS A 89 4.94 -12.33 7.52
CA LYS A 89 5.19 -13.77 7.51
C LYS A 89 6.22 -14.16 6.46
N CYS A 90 6.20 -13.49 5.31
CA CYS A 90 7.14 -13.74 4.21
C CYS A 90 8.47 -13.01 4.39
N GLY A 91 8.66 -12.27 5.46
CA GLY A 91 9.89 -11.53 5.72
C GLY A 91 10.09 -10.31 4.83
N LYS A 92 9.02 -9.77 4.26
CA LYS A 92 9.11 -8.57 3.41
C LYS A 92 9.22 -7.31 4.25
N GLU A 93 10.06 -6.37 3.81
CA GLU A 93 10.12 -5.06 4.46
C GLU A 93 8.79 -4.33 4.25
N CYS A 94 8.22 -3.80 5.33
CA CYS A 94 6.91 -3.15 5.30
C CYS A 94 7.01 -1.75 5.89
N HIS A 95 6.52 -0.77 5.12
CA HIS A 95 6.43 0.63 5.55
C HIS A 95 4.98 1.06 5.51
N ILE A 96 4.49 1.62 6.62
CA ILE A 96 3.10 2.03 6.77
C ILE A 96 3.04 3.54 6.92
N PHE A 97 2.33 4.20 6.01
CA PHE A 97 2.07 5.63 6.05
C PHE A 97 0.61 5.86 6.45
N TYR A 98 0.37 6.88 7.25
CA TYR A 98 -0.99 7.32 7.54
C TYR A 98 -1.00 8.80 7.91
N ASP A 99 -2.10 9.47 7.52
CA ASP A 99 -2.32 10.87 7.87
C ASP A 99 -2.87 10.92 9.30
N ARG A 100 -2.02 11.32 10.23
CA ARG A 100 -2.37 11.31 11.65
C ARG A 100 -3.39 12.38 12.03
N THR A 101 -3.68 13.31 11.13
CA THR A 101 -4.73 14.29 11.36
C THR A 101 -6.12 13.73 11.06
N LYS A 102 -6.20 12.61 10.34
CA LYS A 102 -7.45 12.01 9.89
C LYS A 102 -7.80 10.72 10.60
N THR A 103 -6.81 9.98 11.09
CA THR A 103 -7.07 8.67 11.67
C THR A 103 -6.06 8.32 12.76
N GLN A 104 -6.47 7.39 13.61
CA GLN A 104 -5.58 6.71 14.55
C GLN A 104 -5.40 5.28 14.02
N LEU A 105 -4.14 4.90 13.80
CA LEU A 105 -3.84 3.60 13.24
C LEU A 105 -4.16 2.49 14.24
N SER A 106 -4.55 1.32 13.73
CA SER A 106 -4.83 0.15 14.56
C SER A 106 -3.61 -0.21 15.43
N ALA A 107 -3.88 -0.54 16.70
CA ALA A 107 -2.83 -1.01 17.62
C ALA A 107 -2.13 -2.26 17.09
N MET A 108 -2.79 -3.06 16.27
CA MET A 108 -2.18 -4.26 15.68
C MET A 108 -1.04 -3.90 14.73
N LEU A 109 -1.02 -2.67 14.23
CA LEU A 109 0.05 -2.17 13.36
C LEU A 109 1.07 -1.36 14.16
N THR A 110 0.60 -0.38 14.93
CA THR A 110 1.51 0.49 15.70
C THR A 110 2.25 -0.27 16.79
N GLY A 111 1.65 -1.31 17.34
CA GLY A 111 2.24 -2.12 18.40
C GLY A 111 3.21 -3.19 17.90
N ASN A 112 3.29 -3.41 16.59
CA ASN A 112 4.17 -4.44 16.03
C ASN A 112 5.50 -3.81 15.59
N PRO A 113 6.61 -4.12 16.28
CA PRO A 113 7.92 -3.54 15.96
C PRO A 113 8.48 -3.96 14.59
N TYR A 114 7.88 -4.95 13.96
CA TYR A 114 8.30 -5.36 12.62
C TYR A 114 8.04 -4.27 11.58
N PHE A 115 6.94 -3.53 11.72
CA PHE A 115 6.54 -2.52 10.75
C PHE A 115 7.24 -1.19 11.00
N HIS A 116 7.64 -0.54 9.92
CA HIS A 116 8.15 0.84 9.96
C HIS A 116 6.97 1.79 9.80
N ILE A 117 6.62 2.49 10.87
CA ILE A 117 5.44 3.36 10.91
C ILE A 117 5.86 4.80 10.61
N HIS A 118 5.20 5.42 9.64
CA HIS A 118 5.49 6.78 9.18
C HIS A 118 4.23 7.65 9.25
N PRO A 119 3.93 8.25 10.42
CA PRO A 119 2.83 9.21 10.49
C PRO A 119 3.20 10.48 9.73
N TYR A 120 2.24 11.08 9.04
CA TYR A 120 2.44 12.34 8.36
C TYR A 120 1.23 13.26 8.55
N GLU A 121 1.41 14.55 8.30
CA GLU A 121 0.32 15.53 8.37
C GLU A 121 0.07 16.17 7.01
N CYS A 122 1.06 16.15 6.13
CA CYS A 122 1.00 16.74 4.80
C CYS A 122 1.57 15.72 3.80
N GLU A 123 0.91 15.61 2.64
CA GLU A 123 1.36 14.68 1.59
C GLU A 123 2.81 14.90 1.20
N ASP A 124 3.28 16.15 1.18
CA ASP A 124 4.66 16.46 0.80
C ASP A 124 5.70 15.81 1.71
N ASP A 125 5.32 15.47 2.94
CA ASP A 125 6.23 14.80 3.88
C ASP A 125 6.52 13.35 3.48
N VAL A 126 5.64 12.75 2.68
CA VAL A 126 5.73 11.33 2.31
C VAL A 126 6.88 11.07 1.33
N TYR A 127 7.08 11.96 0.38
CA TYR A 127 8.00 11.73 -0.72
C TYR A 127 9.47 11.56 -0.29
N PRO A 128 10.02 12.39 0.60
CA PRO A 128 11.39 12.17 1.08
C PRO A 128 11.57 10.82 1.79
N ILE A 129 10.53 10.38 2.50
CA ILE A 129 10.57 9.08 3.19
C ILE A 129 10.60 7.95 2.18
N ILE A 130 9.78 8.04 1.12
CA ILE A 130 9.80 7.06 0.03
C ILE A 130 11.18 7.00 -0.61
N ASP A 131 11.81 8.15 -0.85
CA ASP A 131 13.15 8.20 -1.42
C ASP A 131 14.15 7.42 -0.56
N ASN A 132 14.06 7.54 0.76
CA ASN A 132 14.92 6.77 1.67
C ASN A 132 14.64 5.27 1.61
N ILE A 133 13.37 4.88 1.50
CA ILE A 133 12.98 3.47 1.42
C ILE A 133 13.54 2.82 0.17
N LEU A 134 13.53 3.56 -0.94
CA LEU A 134 13.88 3.02 -2.26
C LEU A 134 15.37 3.17 -2.61
N LYS A 135 16.14 3.75 -1.76
CA LYS A 135 17.60 3.89 -1.97
C LYS A 135 18.28 2.56 -2.26
#